data_42c0104487aa521dddd1ca92a3c947d6
#
_entry.id   42c0104487aa521dddd1ca92a3c947d6
#
_cell.length_a   1.000
_cell.length_b   1.000
_cell.length_c   1.000
_cell.angle_alpha   90.00
_cell.angle_beta   90.00
_cell.angle_gamma   90.00
#
_symmetry.space_group_name_H-M   'P 1'
#
loop_
_entity.id
_entity.type
_entity.pdbx_description
1 polymer ?
#
loop_
_entity_poly.entity_id
_entity_poly.type
_entity_poly.pdbx_seq_one_letter_code
_entity_poly.pdbx_strand_id
1 'polypeptide(L)'
;MIEQQDPLYAAQAELRHMKQTVAALRDELEHAQEQSEQAVQHAVSSASSETAQLKMTITALRDQLEESHASRGKAVRQAHAADEDELRQLKATVATPRDQLEAAHMDKDRKSRVDRV
;
A
#
# COMPACT_ATOMS: atom_id res chain seq x y z
N MET A 1 -77.48 31.70 20.52
CA MET A 1 -76.60 31.23 20.23
C MET A 1 -75.45 31.15 20.97
N ILE A 2 -75.30 30.46 21.41
CA ILE A 2 -74.52 30.38 22.43
C ILE A 2 -73.62 29.24 22.35
N GLU A 3 -73.92 28.50 21.52
CA GLU A 3 -73.23 27.33 21.46
C GLU A 3 -71.81 27.53 21.29
N GLN A 4 -71.45 28.47 20.65
CA GLN A 4 -70.10 28.63 20.45
C GLN A 4 -69.36 29.02 21.70
N GLN A 5 -70.16 29.36 22.66
CA GLN A 5 -69.52 29.83 23.90
C GLN A 5 -69.37 28.74 24.92
N ASP A 6 -69.65 27.53 24.56
CA ASP A 6 -69.45 26.43 25.49
C ASP A 6 -67.94 26.16 25.70
N PRO A 7 -67.42 26.50 26.87
CA PRO A 7 -66.03 26.28 27.14
C PRO A 7 -65.56 24.79 27.09
N LEU A 8 -66.53 23.91 27.45
CA LEU A 8 -66.25 22.47 27.41
C LEU A 8 -66.05 21.98 25.99
N TYR A 9 -66.90 22.46 25.07
CA TYR A 9 -66.79 22.12 23.65
C TYR A 9 -65.45 22.60 23.09
N ALA A 10 -65.05 23.82 23.37
CA ALA A 10 -63.80 24.39 22.93
C ALA A 10 -62.60 23.63 23.51
N ALA A 11 -62.67 23.28 24.79
CA ALA A 11 -61.61 22.52 25.44
C ALA A 11 -61.50 21.12 24.85
N GLN A 12 -62.64 20.47 24.52
CA GLN A 12 -62.57 19.14 23.89
C GLN A 12 -62.01 19.19 22.47
N ALA A 13 -62.35 20.23 21.72
CA ALA A 13 -61.74 20.42 20.38
C ALA A 13 -60.28 20.67 20.45
N GLU A 14 -59.83 21.47 21.37
CA GLU A 14 -58.42 21.75 21.60
C GLU A 14 -57.65 20.47 22.04
N LEU A 15 -58.26 19.67 22.92
CA LEU A 15 -57.69 18.41 23.35
C LEU A 15 -57.52 17.44 22.19
N ARG A 16 -58.52 17.33 21.32
CA ARG A 16 -58.45 16.49 20.12
C ARG A 16 -57.33 16.95 19.20
N HIS A 17 -57.21 18.26 19.00
CA HIS A 17 -56.14 18.82 18.17
C HIS A 17 -54.78 18.52 18.76
N MET A 18 -54.60 18.67 20.06
CA MET A 18 -53.36 18.35 20.74
C MET A 18 -53.01 16.87 20.64
N LYS A 19 -54.03 15.98 20.78
CA LYS A 19 -53.79 14.54 20.61
C LYS A 19 -53.36 14.20 19.22
N GLN A 20 -53.93 14.81 18.21
CA GLN A 20 -53.52 14.61 16.81
C GLN A 20 -52.10 15.11 16.57
N THR A 21 -51.74 16.25 17.12
CA THR A 21 -50.40 16.81 17.02
C THR A 21 -49.38 15.91 17.68
N VAL A 22 -49.70 15.39 18.88
CA VAL A 22 -48.82 14.45 19.58
C VAL A 22 -48.59 13.18 18.77
N ALA A 23 -49.68 12.63 18.20
CA ALA A 23 -49.56 11.43 17.36
C ALA A 23 -48.70 11.68 16.12
N ALA A 24 -48.90 12.81 15.45
CA ALA A 24 -48.10 13.18 14.30
C ALA A 24 -46.63 13.37 14.66
N LEU A 25 -46.35 14.01 15.79
CA LEU A 25 -44.97 14.20 16.26
C LEU A 25 -44.30 12.87 16.62
N ARG A 26 -45.06 11.94 17.21
CA ARG A 26 -44.53 10.60 17.50
C ARG A 26 -44.17 9.86 16.23
N ASP A 27 -45.05 9.94 15.22
CA ASP A 27 -44.79 9.31 13.93
C ASP A 27 -43.54 9.89 13.25
N GLU A 28 -43.44 11.21 13.28
CA GLU A 28 -42.26 11.89 12.74
C GLU A 28 -40.96 11.50 13.49
N LEU A 29 -41.06 11.39 14.80
CA LEU A 29 -39.93 11.02 15.63
C LEU A 29 -39.48 9.58 15.32
N GLU A 30 -40.43 8.64 15.23
CA GLU A 30 -40.13 7.26 14.86
C GLU A 30 -39.48 7.18 13.48
N HIS A 31 -40.04 7.93 12.52
CA HIS A 31 -39.52 7.98 11.17
C HIS A 31 -38.07 8.53 11.16
N ALA A 32 -37.84 9.61 11.89
CA ALA A 32 -36.51 10.21 12.01
C ALA A 32 -35.50 9.24 12.67
N GLN A 33 -35.94 8.50 13.69
CA GLN A 33 -35.12 7.50 14.34
C GLN A 33 -34.75 6.36 13.39
N GLU A 34 -35.73 5.86 12.62
CA GLU A 34 -35.50 4.82 11.63
C GLU A 34 -34.53 5.29 10.55
N GLN A 35 -34.69 6.50 10.05
CA GLN A 35 -33.77 7.06 9.06
C GLN A 35 -32.37 7.23 9.63
N SER A 36 -32.26 7.68 10.88
CA SER A 36 -31.01 7.85 11.55
C SER A 36 -30.28 6.50 11.72
N GLU A 37 -31.02 5.47 12.15
CA GLU A 37 -30.46 4.13 12.31
C GLU A 37 -29.99 3.56 10.98
N GLN A 38 -30.78 3.72 9.93
CA GLN A 38 -30.41 3.26 8.59
C GLN A 38 -29.15 3.99 8.09
N ALA A 39 -29.08 5.30 8.31
CA ALA A 39 -27.94 6.09 7.91
C ALA A 39 -26.67 5.65 8.65
N VAL A 40 -26.77 5.37 9.96
CA VAL A 40 -25.65 4.88 10.77
C VAL A 40 -25.21 3.50 10.29
N GLN A 41 -26.16 2.58 10.07
CA GLN A 41 -25.85 1.24 9.58
C GLN A 41 -25.19 1.28 8.22
N HIS A 42 -25.67 2.13 7.33
CA HIS A 42 -25.09 2.30 6.01
C HIS A 42 -23.66 2.85 6.12
N ALA A 43 -23.45 3.87 6.95
CA ALA A 43 -22.13 4.46 7.15
C ALA A 43 -21.15 3.47 7.75
N VAL A 44 -21.57 2.69 8.75
CA VAL A 44 -20.73 1.66 9.38
C VAL A 44 -20.38 0.56 8.40
N SER A 45 -21.36 0.08 7.64
CA SER A 45 -21.15 -0.95 6.63
C SER A 45 -20.19 -0.47 5.54
N SER A 46 -20.37 0.75 5.06
CA SER A 46 -19.53 1.37 4.05
C SER A 46 -18.09 1.54 4.56
N ALA A 47 -17.94 2.03 5.80
CA ALA A 47 -16.63 2.20 6.41
C ALA A 47 -15.92 0.86 6.64
N SER A 48 -16.67 -0.17 7.04
CA SER A 48 -16.13 -1.51 7.22
C SER A 48 -15.63 -2.11 5.91
N SER A 49 -16.41 -1.93 4.85
CA SER A 49 -16.05 -2.39 3.51
C SER A 49 -14.80 -1.67 3.00
N GLU A 50 -14.74 -0.37 3.19
CA GLU A 50 -13.60 0.46 2.82
C GLU A 50 -12.34 0.06 3.58
N THR A 51 -12.47 -0.18 4.87
CA THR A 51 -11.37 -0.65 5.72
C THR A 51 -10.85 -2.01 5.23
N ALA A 52 -11.74 -2.93 4.88
CA ALA A 52 -11.35 -4.23 4.34
C ALA A 52 -10.58 -4.08 3.02
N GLN A 53 -11.07 -3.23 2.13
CA GLN A 53 -10.38 -2.95 0.87
C GLN A 53 -8.99 -2.34 1.09
N LEU A 54 -8.89 -1.39 2.00
CA LEU A 54 -7.61 -0.76 2.33
C LEU A 54 -6.62 -1.77 2.92
N LYS A 55 -7.08 -2.67 3.78
CA LYS A 55 -6.23 -3.74 4.32
C LYS A 55 -5.72 -4.67 3.23
N MET A 56 -6.58 -5.04 2.29
CA MET A 56 -6.18 -5.86 1.14
C MET A 56 -5.15 -5.14 0.27
N THR A 57 -5.35 -3.86 0.04
CA THR A 57 -4.42 -3.03 -0.74
C THR A 57 -3.06 -2.94 -0.04
N ILE A 58 -3.05 -2.73 1.28
CA ILE A 58 -1.83 -2.68 2.06
C ILE A 58 -1.07 -4.00 1.97
N THR A 59 -1.77 -5.13 2.11
CA THR A 59 -1.16 -6.45 1.99
C THR A 59 -0.55 -6.66 0.60
N ALA A 60 -1.29 -6.30 -0.45
CA ALA A 60 -0.79 -6.42 -1.81
C ALA A 60 0.44 -5.54 -2.06
N LEU A 61 0.43 -4.31 -1.54
CA LEU A 61 1.57 -3.40 -1.67
C LEU A 61 2.80 -3.90 -0.91
N ARG A 62 2.61 -4.49 0.28
CA ARG A 62 3.71 -5.11 1.03
C ARG A 62 4.32 -6.27 0.28
N ASP A 63 3.48 -7.13 -0.31
CA ASP A 63 3.94 -8.26 -1.10
C ASP A 63 4.72 -7.80 -2.33
N GLN A 64 4.23 -6.78 -3.02
CA GLN A 64 4.93 -6.19 -4.16
C GLN A 64 6.27 -5.59 -3.74
N LEU A 65 6.31 -4.94 -2.59
CA LEU A 65 7.55 -4.34 -2.07
C LEU A 65 8.58 -5.42 -1.73
N GLU A 66 8.16 -6.50 -1.08
CA GLU A 66 9.02 -7.63 -0.76
C GLU A 66 9.57 -8.29 -2.02
N GLU A 67 8.70 -8.49 -3.01
CA GLU A 67 9.11 -9.04 -4.30
C GLU A 67 10.11 -8.13 -5.01
N SER A 68 9.87 -6.83 -4.99
CA SER A 68 10.77 -5.83 -5.55
C SER A 68 12.14 -5.84 -4.86
N HIS A 69 12.15 -5.94 -3.52
CA HIS A 69 13.39 -6.03 -2.75
C HIS A 69 14.16 -7.31 -3.06
N ALA A 70 13.47 -8.44 -3.13
CA ALA A 70 14.10 -9.73 -3.47
C ALA A 70 14.68 -9.69 -4.88
N SER A 71 13.94 -9.12 -5.82
CA SER A 71 14.36 -8.97 -7.21
C SER A 71 15.59 -8.07 -7.35
N ARG A 72 15.59 -6.94 -6.63
CA ARG A 72 16.76 -6.04 -6.59
C ARG A 72 17.98 -6.71 -5.99
N GLY A 73 17.80 -7.41 -4.87
CA GLY A 73 18.90 -8.14 -4.23
C GLY A 73 19.51 -9.17 -5.14
N LYS A 74 18.67 -9.90 -5.86
CA LYS A 74 19.10 -10.89 -6.85
C LYS A 74 19.85 -10.23 -8.01
N ALA A 75 19.33 -9.14 -8.53
CA ALA A 75 19.96 -8.40 -9.63
C ALA A 75 21.33 -7.85 -9.21
N VAL A 76 21.44 -7.30 -8.00
CA VAL A 76 22.71 -6.79 -7.47
C VAL A 76 23.71 -7.92 -7.32
N ARG A 77 23.32 -9.07 -6.77
CA ARG A 77 24.22 -10.22 -6.62
C ARG A 77 24.68 -10.75 -7.97
N GLN A 78 23.80 -10.81 -8.96
CA GLN A 78 24.14 -11.24 -10.31
C GLN A 78 25.11 -10.27 -10.98
N ALA A 79 24.88 -8.97 -10.85
CA ALA A 79 25.77 -7.95 -11.39
C ALA A 79 27.16 -8.03 -10.73
N HIS A 80 27.18 -8.21 -9.41
CA HIS A 80 28.43 -8.32 -8.66
C HIS A 80 29.21 -9.57 -9.07
N ALA A 81 28.55 -10.70 -9.22
CA ALA A 81 29.18 -11.93 -9.69
C ALA A 81 29.73 -11.80 -11.11
N ALA A 82 28.97 -11.14 -11.99
CA ALA A 82 29.43 -10.88 -13.37
C ALA A 82 30.66 -9.97 -13.37
N ASP A 83 30.69 -8.95 -12.54
CA ASP A 83 31.83 -8.04 -12.40
C ASP A 83 33.05 -8.76 -11.88
N GLU A 84 32.89 -9.64 -10.90
CA GLU A 84 34.00 -10.45 -10.37
C GLU A 84 34.59 -11.37 -11.43
N ASP A 85 33.74 -12.01 -12.23
CA ASP A 85 34.17 -12.87 -13.33
C ASP A 85 34.92 -12.07 -14.39
N GLU A 86 34.43 -10.91 -14.73
CA GLU A 86 35.06 -10.00 -15.68
C GLU A 86 36.42 -9.54 -15.18
N LEU A 87 36.54 -9.19 -13.91
CA LEU A 87 37.81 -8.83 -13.28
C LEU A 87 38.79 -9.98 -13.33
N ARG A 88 38.38 -11.20 -13.07
CA ARG A 88 39.26 -12.38 -13.17
C ARG A 88 39.76 -12.60 -14.58
N GLN A 89 38.87 -12.45 -15.56
CA GLN A 89 39.22 -12.56 -16.98
C GLN A 89 40.20 -11.47 -17.38
N LEU A 90 39.99 -10.24 -16.98
CA LEU A 90 40.90 -9.13 -17.27
C LEU A 90 42.26 -9.33 -16.62
N LYS A 91 42.30 -9.78 -15.37
CA LYS A 91 43.57 -10.10 -14.68
C LYS A 91 44.32 -11.21 -15.39
N ALA A 92 43.63 -12.25 -15.83
CA ALA A 92 44.26 -13.33 -16.60
C ALA A 92 44.76 -12.82 -17.93
N THR A 93 44.02 -11.97 -18.62
CA THR A 93 44.39 -11.37 -19.89
C THR A 93 45.66 -10.50 -19.75
N VAL A 94 45.80 -9.78 -18.64
CA VAL A 94 47.00 -8.97 -18.36
C VAL A 94 48.17 -9.83 -17.93
N ALA A 95 47.93 -10.85 -17.10
CA ALA A 95 48.99 -11.70 -16.57
C ALA A 95 49.70 -12.52 -17.64
N THR A 96 48.96 -13.06 -18.61
CA THR A 96 49.54 -13.88 -19.68
C THR A 96 50.59 -13.14 -20.54
N PRO A 97 50.29 -11.95 -21.08
CA PRO A 97 51.30 -11.15 -21.79
C PRO A 97 52.45 -10.72 -20.91
N ARG A 98 52.19 -10.39 -19.64
CA ARG A 98 53.24 -10.01 -18.69
C ARG A 98 54.22 -11.16 -18.46
N ASP A 99 53.70 -12.36 -18.23
CA ASP A 99 54.50 -13.54 -18.03
C ASP A 99 55.31 -13.88 -19.28
N GLN A 100 54.73 -13.75 -20.46
CA GLN A 100 55.43 -13.94 -21.74
C GLN A 100 56.54 -12.93 -21.91
N LEU A 101 56.30 -11.68 -21.53
CA LEU A 101 57.30 -10.64 -21.62
C LEU A 101 58.47 -10.90 -20.67
N GLU A 102 58.19 -11.29 -19.44
CA GLU A 102 59.21 -11.65 -18.45
C GLU A 102 60.05 -12.84 -18.92
N ALA A 103 59.40 -13.87 -19.47
CA ALA A 103 60.11 -15.03 -20.03
C ALA A 103 61.06 -14.64 -21.19
N ALA A 104 60.54 -13.74 -22.07
CA ALA A 104 61.39 -13.24 -23.16
C ALA A 104 62.53 -12.42 -22.68
N HIS A 105 62.41 -11.63 -21.62
CA HIS A 105 63.47 -10.87 -21.00
C HIS A 105 64.49 -11.80 -20.37
N MET A 106 64.03 -12.82 -19.67
CA MET A 106 64.95 -13.82 -19.08
C MET A 106 65.75 -14.56 -20.12
N ASP A 107 65.15 -14.97 -21.21
CA ASP A 107 65.85 -15.63 -22.32
C ASP A 107 66.86 -14.70 -22.95
N LYS A 108 66.51 -13.45 -23.14
CA LYS A 108 67.42 -12.46 -23.70
C LYS A 108 68.61 -12.24 -22.78
N ASP A 109 68.42 -12.13 -21.50
CA ASP A 109 69.47 -11.96 -20.53
C ASP A 109 70.41 -13.22 -20.49
N ARG A 110 69.84 -14.41 -20.54
CA ARG A 110 70.57 -15.65 -20.57
C ARG A 110 71.43 -15.72 -21.80
N LYS A 111 70.91 -15.41 -22.97
CA LYS A 111 71.66 -15.39 -24.21
C LYS A 111 72.83 -14.38 -24.15
N SER A 112 72.51 -13.21 -23.61
CA SER A 112 73.50 -12.16 -23.44
C SER A 112 74.69 -12.62 -22.54
N ARG A 113 74.35 -13.33 -21.47
CA ARG A 113 75.37 -13.88 -20.57
C ARG A 113 76.24 -14.95 -21.24
N VAL A 114 75.64 -15.84 -22.02
CA VAL A 114 76.31 -16.87 -22.74
C VAL A 114 77.20 -16.26 -23.82
N ASP A 115 76.73 -15.24 -24.53
CA ASP A 115 77.51 -14.59 -25.57
C ASP A 115 78.77 -13.83 -25.03
N ARG A 116 78.78 -13.47 -23.76
CA ARG A 116 79.84 -12.75 -23.13
C ARG A 116 81.03 -13.69 -22.70
N VAL A 117 80.72 -14.96 -22.63
CA VAL A 117 81.68 -15.93 -22.28
C VAL A 117 82.41 -16.46 -23.54
#